data_7945dc90b25760263ba0ba30a78216de
#
_entry.id   7945dc90b25760263ba0ba30a78216de
#
_cell.length_a   1.000
_cell.length_b   1.000
_cell.length_c   1.000
_cell.angle_alpha   90.00
_cell.angle_beta   90.00
_cell.angle_gamma   90.00
#
_symmetry.space_group_name_H-M   'P 1'
#
loop_
_entity.id
_entity.type
_entity.pdbx_description
1 polymer ?
#
loop_
_entity_poly.entity_id
_entity_poly.type
_entity_poly.pdbx_seq_one_letter_code
_entity_poly.pdbx_strand_id
1 'polypeptide(L)'
;DQTNPLAELRHKRTLSALGPGGLRRERAGFDVRDVHHSHYGRICPIETPEGPNIGLIGRLASFARVNEYGFIETPYRRVRKVMQPDDPELVGCALREDIKDPETGELIAKKETRIDAKLVKKIQQLKLKEVLIIPYVSETTEYLSADVEDRFVIAQANTPLNEHSEFVRTRISTRYHSKFDFSSRDSIDFMDVAPHQIVGISAALIPFLEHDDANRALMGSNMQAQAVPLLTPDIPAVSTGMEYHAAMDSGQVVIAEEDGEVTSVTGNRIVLHTSSGDKVYQLRKYQRSNQSTCIDQRPAVVKGQRVHRGDVIADSSSTEGGELALGQNVTVAFLSWEGANFEDAIVISEKLVQDDDFTSVHIEKYEVESRDTRLGPEEITRDIPNVGEDAIKDLDDTGIIRIGAEVGPNDILVGKISPKGEKELTPEERLLRAIFGEKSRDVKDTSLRMPHGERGKVVDVKVFTREDNADLSAGVDMMVRVSVAQRRKITAG
;
A
#
# COMPACT_ATOMS: atom_id res chain seq x y z
N ASP A 1 -6.20 -5.17 -4.21
CA ASP A 1 -4.92 -5.18 -4.93
C ASP A 1 -3.79 -5.35 -3.92
N GLN A 2 -2.92 -6.33 -4.15
CA GLN A 2 -1.81 -6.73 -3.28
C GLN A 2 -0.51 -6.97 -4.06
N THR A 3 -0.38 -6.37 -5.24
CA THR A 3 0.80 -6.56 -6.10
C THR A 3 2.08 -6.14 -5.37
N ASN A 4 2.04 -5.00 -4.69
CA ASN A 4 3.12 -4.48 -3.87
C ASN A 4 2.55 -3.73 -2.65
N PRO A 5 3.36 -3.34 -1.67
CA PRO A 5 2.87 -2.64 -0.47
C PRO A 5 2.13 -1.33 -0.79
N LEU A 6 2.60 -0.59 -1.79
CA LEU A 6 1.95 0.65 -2.23
C LEU A 6 0.55 0.40 -2.81
N ALA A 7 0.38 -0.64 -3.63
CA ALA A 7 -0.91 -1.02 -4.20
C ALA A 7 -1.94 -1.35 -3.11
N GLU A 8 -1.54 -2.04 -2.07
CA GLU A 8 -2.38 -2.37 -0.93
C GLU A 8 -2.80 -1.11 -0.16
N LEU A 9 -1.85 -0.23 0.15
CA LEU A 9 -2.10 1.02 0.85
C LEU A 9 -3.03 1.94 0.03
N ARG A 10 -2.74 2.10 -1.24
CA ARG A 10 -3.54 2.89 -2.18
C ARG A 10 -4.96 2.37 -2.32
N HIS A 11 -5.15 1.05 -2.37
CA HIS A 11 -6.47 0.41 -2.47
C HIS A 11 -7.35 0.75 -1.27
N LYS A 12 -6.79 0.74 -0.06
CA LYS A 12 -7.50 1.11 1.19
C LYS A 12 -7.91 2.59 1.22
N ARG A 13 -7.24 3.46 0.47
CA ARG A 13 -7.50 4.91 0.38
C ARG A 13 -8.30 5.30 -0.87
N THR A 14 -8.90 4.35 -1.55
CA THR A 14 -9.71 4.58 -2.75
C THR A 14 -11.09 5.14 -2.39
N LEU A 15 -11.47 6.18 -3.11
CA LEU A 15 -12.79 6.81 -3.05
C LEU A 15 -13.52 6.55 -4.37
N SER A 16 -14.73 6.04 -4.31
CA SER A 16 -15.55 5.72 -5.50
C SER A 16 -16.85 6.46 -5.48
N ALA A 17 -17.20 7.07 -6.60
CA ALA A 17 -18.54 7.65 -6.82
C ALA A 17 -19.55 6.62 -7.33
N LEU A 18 -19.11 5.40 -7.64
CA LEU A 18 -19.93 4.31 -8.17
C LEU A 18 -20.50 3.44 -7.03
N GLY A 19 -21.50 2.65 -7.36
CA GLY A 19 -22.07 1.67 -6.44
C GLY A 19 -23.47 1.98 -5.96
N PRO A 20 -24.00 1.27 -4.97
CA PRO A 20 -25.35 1.49 -4.42
C PRO A 20 -25.51 2.91 -3.87
N GLY A 21 -26.52 3.64 -4.36
CA GLY A 21 -26.74 5.05 -4.01
C GLY A 21 -25.82 6.05 -4.69
N GLY A 22 -24.88 5.59 -5.53
CA GLY A 22 -23.94 6.39 -6.29
C GLY A 22 -24.31 6.56 -7.77
N LEU A 23 -23.32 7.00 -8.54
CA LEU A 23 -23.47 7.25 -9.98
C LEU A 23 -23.33 5.95 -10.79
N ARG A 24 -23.82 5.98 -12.03
CA ARG A 24 -23.53 5.00 -13.07
C ARG A 24 -22.59 5.62 -14.10
N ARG A 25 -21.61 4.84 -14.59
CA ARG A 25 -20.59 5.31 -15.56
C ARG A 25 -21.18 5.99 -16.77
N GLU A 26 -22.24 5.40 -17.33
CA GLU A 26 -22.88 5.86 -18.56
C GLU A 26 -23.61 7.19 -18.38
N ARG A 27 -23.99 7.52 -17.14
CA ARG A 27 -24.72 8.74 -16.79
C ARG A 27 -23.85 9.85 -16.24
N ALA A 28 -22.55 9.58 -16.01
CA ALA A 28 -21.63 10.57 -15.49
C ALA A 28 -21.14 11.50 -16.60
N GLY A 29 -21.55 12.76 -16.53
CA GLY A 29 -21.06 13.83 -17.40
C GLY A 29 -19.70 14.38 -16.95
N PHE A 30 -19.25 15.47 -17.58
CA PHE A 30 -17.97 16.11 -17.25
C PHE A 30 -17.99 16.74 -15.86
N ASP A 31 -19.08 17.34 -15.43
CA ASP A 31 -19.18 18.09 -14.16
C ASP A 31 -18.81 17.23 -12.93
N VAL A 32 -19.21 15.95 -12.92
CA VAL A 32 -18.92 15.04 -11.81
C VAL A 32 -17.53 14.40 -11.90
N ARG A 33 -16.85 14.54 -13.03
CA ARG A 33 -15.49 14.04 -13.27
C ARG A 33 -14.42 15.08 -13.07
N ASP A 34 -14.81 16.35 -13.05
CA ASP A 34 -13.89 17.49 -12.90
C ASP A 34 -13.42 17.62 -11.44
N VAL A 35 -12.28 18.28 -11.26
CA VAL A 35 -11.77 18.63 -9.94
C VAL A 35 -12.55 19.85 -9.42
N HIS A 36 -13.20 19.67 -8.27
CA HIS A 36 -13.92 20.72 -7.58
C HIS A 36 -13.03 21.40 -6.53
N HIS A 37 -13.26 22.66 -6.18
CA HIS A 37 -12.46 23.37 -5.17
C HIS A 37 -12.45 22.66 -3.80
N SER A 38 -13.54 21.97 -3.44
CA SER A 38 -13.62 21.18 -2.21
C SER A 38 -12.69 19.97 -2.15
N HIS A 39 -12.09 19.59 -3.28
CA HIS A 39 -11.10 18.51 -3.35
C HIS A 39 -9.75 18.90 -2.76
N TYR A 40 -9.49 20.20 -2.61
CA TYR A 40 -8.21 20.69 -2.10
C TYR A 40 -7.85 20.07 -0.75
N GLY A 41 -6.70 19.40 -0.71
CA GLY A 41 -6.21 18.68 0.47
C GLY A 41 -7.02 17.45 0.88
N ARG A 42 -8.07 17.07 0.15
CA ARG A 42 -8.96 15.93 0.46
C ARG A 42 -8.86 14.81 -0.56
N ILE A 43 -8.93 15.15 -1.83
CA ILE A 43 -8.86 14.18 -2.93
C ILE A 43 -7.73 14.60 -3.86
N CYS A 44 -6.83 13.65 -4.16
CA CYS A 44 -5.73 13.90 -5.09
C CYS A 44 -6.26 14.29 -6.47
N PRO A 45 -5.82 15.42 -7.06
CA PRO A 45 -6.29 15.84 -8.37
C PRO A 45 -5.66 15.10 -9.54
N ILE A 46 -4.62 14.32 -9.29
CA ILE A 46 -3.81 13.63 -10.30
C ILE A 46 -4.14 12.14 -10.34
N GLU A 47 -4.22 11.50 -9.18
CA GLU A 47 -4.34 10.05 -9.07
C GLU A 47 -5.80 9.60 -9.30
N THR A 48 -6.11 9.25 -10.54
CA THR A 48 -7.40 8.70 -10.97
C THR A 48 -7.16 7.65 -12.06
N PRO A 49 -8.03 6.65 -12.25
CA PRO A 49 -7.90 5.72 -13.37
C PRO A 49 -7.98 6.41 -14.73
N GLU A 50 -7.38 5.79 -15.72
CA GLU A 50 -7.59 6.15 -17.14
C GLU A 50 -8.84 5.43 -17.69
N GLY A 51 -9.50 6.05 -18.67
CA GLY A 51 -10.65 5.46 -19.36
C GLY A 51 -12.00 5.79 -18.72
N PRO A 52 -12.98 4.86 -18.73
CA PRO A 52 -14.37 5.16 -18.37
C PRO A 52 -14.59 5.62 -16.92
N ASN A 53 -13.66 5.28 -16.04
CA ASN A 53 -13.74 5.62 -14.61
C ASN A 53 -13.01 6.91 -14.23
N ILE A 54 -12.47 7.63 -15.21
CA ILE A 54 -11.74 8.88 -14.95
C ILE A 54 -12.61 9.87 -14.15
N GLY A 55 -12.05 10.43 -13.09
CA GLY A 55 -12.74 11.38 -12.21
C GLY A 55 -13.80 10.79 -11.29
N LEU A 56 -14.29 9.57 -11.55
CA LEU A 56 -15.29 8.90 -10.70
C LEU A 56 -14.63 8.08 -9.57
N ILE A 57 -13.42 7.66 -9.77
CA ILE A 57 -12.62 6.99 -8.76
C ILE A 57 -11.41 7.88 -8.47
N GLY A 58 -11.25 8.26 -7.23
CA GLY A 58 -10.16 9.09 -6.76
C GLY A 58 -9.44 8.46 -5.57
N ARG A 59 -8.43 9.14 -5.08
CA ARG A 59 -7.62 8.72 -3.93
C ARG A 59 -7.64 9.81 -2.87
N LEU A 60 -7.69 9.40 -1.62
CA LEU A 60 -7.57 10.29 -0.48
C LEU A 60 -6.21 10.99 -0.50
N ALA A 61 -6.17 12.31 -0.30
CA ALA A 61 -4.93 13.06 -0.21
C ALA A 61 -4.12 12.64 1.04
N SER A 62 -2.80 12.88 1.02
CA SER A 62 -1.86 12.33 2.03
C SER A 62 -2.22 12.71 3.46
N PHE A 63 -2.64 13.93 3.72
CA PHE A 63 -2.99 14.42 5.08
C PHE A 63 -4.48 14.35 5.39
N ALA A 64 -5.32 13.96 4.43
CA ALA A 64 -6.76 13.89 4.62
C ALA A 64 -7.16 12.71 5.50
N ARG A 65 -8.23 12.89 6.24
CA ARG A 65 -8.89 11.85 7.02
C ARG A 65 -10.40 11.91 6.86
N VAL A 66 -11.08 10.83 7.20
CA VAL A 66 -12.54 10.78 7.26
C VAL A 66 -12.98 10.95 8.71
N ASN A 67 -13.93 11.86 8.97
CA ASN A 67 -14.48 12.11 10.30
C ASN A 67 -15.56 11.08 10.68
N GLU A 68 -16.08 11.20 11.89
CA GLU A 68 -17.12 10.31 12.44
C GLU A 68 -18.44 10.32 11.63
N TYR A 69 -18.71 11.40 10.90
CA TYR A 69 -19.87 11.57 10.04
C TYR A 69 -19.68 11.12 8.60
N GLY A 70 -18.46 10.69 8.23
CA GLY A 70 -18.10 10.27 6.88
C GLY A 70 -17.66 11.41 5.95
N PHE A 71 -17.45 12.63 6.43
CA PHE A 71 -16.89 13.74 5.66
C PHE A 71 -15.37 13.69 5.64
N ILE A 72 -14.79 14.10 4.51
CA ILE A 72 -13.33 14.18 4.36
C ILE A 72 -12.86 15.54 4.90
N GLU A 73 -11.91 15.50 5.82
CA GLU A 73 -11.29 16.65 6.44
C GLU A 73 -9.81 16.74 6.07
N THR A 74 -9.30 17.97 6.00
CA THR A 74 -7.89 18.26 5.79
C THR A 74 -7.34 19.18 6.87
N PRO A 75 -6.07 19.03 7.30
CA PRO A 75 -5.51 19.85 8.36
C PRO A 75 -5.11 21.23 7.87
N TYR A 76 -5.29 22.23 8.73
CA TYR A 76 -4.82 23.59 8.57
C TYR A 76 -4.16 24.07 9.85
N ARG A 77 -3.18 24.96 9.74
CA ARG A 77 -2.55 25.63 10.87
C ARG A 77 -3.36 26.88 11.20
N ARG A 78 -3.76 27.02 12.46
CA ARG A 78 -4.56 28.16 12.90
C ARG A 78 -3.72 29.41 13.01
N VAL A 79 -4.21 30.52 12.47
CA VAL A 79 -3.62 31.87 12.65
C VAL A 79 -4.30 32.51 13.86
N ARG A 80 -3.50 32.83 14.86
CA ARG A 80 -3.99 33.51 16.05
C ARG A 80 -3.82 35.02 15.90
N LYS A 81 -4.90 35.76 16.09
CA LYS A 81 -4.99 37.23 15.97
C LYS A 81 -5.39 37.86 17.29
N VAL A 82 -6.11 37.12 18.13
CA VAL A 82 -6.69 37.52 19.36
C VAL A 82 -6.40 36.45 20.39
N MET A 83 -5.96 36.85 21.58
CA MET A 83 -5.69 35.93 22.68
C MET A 83 -6.34 36.41 23.95
N GLN A 84 -6.63 35.47 24.83
CA GLN A 84 -7.07 35.82 26.20
C GLN A 84 -5.86 36.20 27.04
N PRO A 85 -6.01 37.11 28.05
CA PRO A 85 -4.92 37.52 28.92
C PRO A 85 -4.25 36.37 29.68
N ASP A 86 -4.98 35.27 29.91
CA ASP A 86 -4.51 34.09 30.65
C ASP A 86 -3.83 33.05 29.81
N ASP A 87 -3.79 33.25 28.47
CA ASP A 87 -3.19 32.28 27.55
C ASP A 87 -1.66 32.22 27.71
N PRO A 88 -1.07 31.04 28.01
CA PRO A 88 0.36 30.89 28.18
C PRO A 88 1.19 31.22 26.93
N GLU A 89 0.60 31.08 25.73
CA GLU A 89 1.25 31.42 24.47
C GLU A 89 1.33 32.93 24.19
N LEU A 90 0.76 33.76 25.05
CA LEU A 90 0.80 35.21 24.92
C LEU A 90 2.23 35.79 25.09
N VAL A 91 3.09 35.08 25.82
CA VAL A 91 4.50 35.45 26.01
C VAL A 91 5.26 35.30 24.68
N GLY A 92 5.91 36.35 24.23
CA GLY A 92 6.66 36.36 22.94
C GLY A 92 5.88 36.94 21.77
N CYS A 93 4.55 37.05 21.86
CA CYS A 93 3.72 37.70 20.86
C CYS A 93 3.96 39.20 20.81
N ALA A 94 3.79 39.83 19.65
CA ALA A 94 3.86 41.27 19.49
C ALA A 94 2.46 41.87 19.45
N LEU A 95 2.31 43.02 20.10
CA LEU A 95 1.05 43.73 20.17
C LEU A 95 0.69 44.36 18.80
N ARG A 96 -0.57 44.21 18.38
CA ARG A 96 -1.10 44.86 17.18
C ARG A 96 -1.49 46.31 17.42
N GLU A 97 -1.96 46.64 18.62
CA GLU A 97 -2.47 47.96 19.02
C GLU A 97 -1.89 48.36 20.37
N ASP A 98 -1.96 49.66 20.67
CA ASP A 98 -1.55 50.20 21.96
C ASP A 98 -2.49 49.71 23.07
N ILE A 99 -1.94 49.14 24.13
CA ILE A 99 -2.72 48.78 25.32
C ILE A 99 -2.76 49.96 26.24
N LYS A 100 -3.97 50.45 26.53
CA LYS A 100 -4.28 51.50 27.51
C LYS A 100 -5.10 50.93 28.65
N ASP A 101 -4.88 51.43 29.84
CA ASP A 101 -5.70 51.11 31.00
C ASP A 101 -7.15 51.62 30.78
N PRO A 102 -8.15 50.77 30.85
CA PRO A 102 -9.55 51.17 30.65
C PRO A 102 -10.08 52.16 31.66
N GLU A 103 -9.47 52.24 32.89
CA GLU A 103 -9.92 53.12 33.96
C GLU A 103 -9.16 54.44 33.95
N THR A 104 -7.86 54.44 33.73
CA THR A 104 -6.99 55.62 33.81
C THR A 104 -6.63 56.24 32.48
N GLY A 105 -6.77 55.49 31.37
CA GLY A 105 -6.36 55.90 30.01
C GLY A 105 -4.84 55.95 29.81
N GLU A 106 -4.04 55.50 30.79
CA GLU A 106 -2.59 55.47 30.72
C GLU A 106 -2.09 54.42 29.71
N LEU A 107 -1.08 54.76 28.92
CA LEU A 107 -0.46 53.86 27.95
C LEU A 107 0.45 52.88 28.70
N ILE A 108 0.10 51.59 28.66
CA ILE A 108 0.86 50.51 29.32
C ILE A 108 1.89 49.90 28.38
N ALA A 109 1.50 49.64 27.12
CA ALA A 109 2.39 49.12 26.11
C ALA A 109 2.04 49.67 24.71
N LYS A 110 3.06 49.95 23.92
CA LYS A 110 2.91 50.44 22.54
C LYS A 110 2.72 49.29 21.57
N LYS A 111 2.10 49.59 20.43
CA LYS A 111 2.04 48.74 19.26
C LYS A 111 3.45 48.19 18.90
N GLU A 112 3.50 46.94 18.45
CA GLU A 112 4.71 46.20 18.08
C GLU A 112 5.64 45.83 19.24
N THR A 113 5.27 46.17 20.50
CA THR A 113 6.01 45.72 21.68
C THR A 113 5.81 44.22 21.87
N ARG A 114 6.91 43.47 22.05
CA ARG A 114 6.83 42.06 22.39
C ARG A 114 6.48 41.89 23.87
N ILE A 115 5.54 40.99 24.08
CA ILE A 115 4.98 40.73 25.43
C ILE A 115 5.95 39.83 26.19
N ASP A 116 6.49 40.34 27.28
CA ASP A 116 7.26 39.56 28.22
C ASP A 116 6.40 39.10 29.42
N ALA A 117 6.94 38.21 30.26
CA ALA A 117 6.22 37.67 31.40
C ALA A 117 5.79 38.74 32.41
N LYS A 118 6.47 39.93 32.44
CA LYS A 118 6.11 41.06 33.34
C LYS A 118 4.90 41.81 32.78
N LEU A 119 4.87 41.97 31.45
CA LEU A 119 3.76 42.63 30.75
C LEU A 119 2.48 41.79 30.79
N VAL A 120 2.60 40.46 30.70
CA VAL A 120 1.45 39.54 30.87
C VAL A 120 0.77 39.73 32.19
N LYS A 121 1.54 39.81 33.31
CA LYS A 121 0.98 40.03 34.64
C LYS A 121 0.26 41.37 34.75
N LYS A 122 0.75 42.42 34.09
CA LYS A 122 0.08 43.72 34.04
C LYS A 122 -1.21 43.64 33.23
N ILE A 123 -1.18 42.99 32.07
CA ILE A 123 -2.36 42.81 31.20
C ILE A 123 -3.46 42.02 31.93
N GLN A 124 -3.11 40.97 32.68
CA GLN A 124 -4.05 40.21 33.52
C GLN A 124 -4.75 41.05 34.59
N GLN A 125 -4.02 42.02 35.17
CA GLN A 125 -4.59 42.93 36.17
C GLN A 125 -5.60 43.90 35.59
N LEU A 126 -5.51 44.23 34.27
CA LEU A 126 -6.39 45.19 33.61
C LEU A 126 -7.79 44.61 33.28
N LYS A 127 -8.05 43.34 33.56
CA LYS A 127 -9.32 42.65 33.25
C LYS A 127 -9.81 42.85 31.81
N LEU A 128 -8.87 42.96 30.88
CA LEU A 128 -9.20 43.00 29.45
C LEU A 128 -9.84 41.67 29.02
N LYS A 129 -10.82 41.73 28.15
CA LYS A 129 -11.46 40.52 27.63
C LYS A 129 -10.56 39.80 26.61
N GLU A 130 -9.86 40.57 25.80
CA GLU A 130 -9.06 40.10 24.69
C GLU A 130 -7.86 41.00 24.47
N VAL A 131 -6.76 40.42 23.97
CA VAL A 131 -5.54 41.12 23.58
C VAL A 131 -5.35 40.92 22.07
N LEU A 132 -5.26 42.02 21.34
CA LEU A 132 -4.99 41.99 19.89
C LEU A 132 -3.48 41.89 19.67
N ILE A 133 -3.08 40.81 19.00
CA ILE A 133 -1.69 40.54 18.65
C ILE A 133 -1.45 40.60 17.15
N ILE A 134 -0.19 40.76 16.75
CA ILE A 134 0.20 40.60 15.38
C ILE A 134 -0.08 39.14 14.98
N PRO A 135 -0.81 38.89 13.90
CA PRO A 135 -1.17 37.53 13.50
C PRO A 135 0.04 36.63 13.34
N TYR A 136 0.07 35.53 14.06
CA TYR A 136 1.08 34.49 13.92
C TYR A 136 0.44 33.13 13.66
N VAL A 137 1.19 32.26 12.97
CA VAL A 137 0.75 30.90 12.62
C VAL A 137 1.11 29.96 13.76
N SER A 138 0.09 29.39 14.41
CA SER A 138 0.28 28.40 15.46
C SER A 138 0.78 27.06 14.91
N GLU A 139 1.47 26.29 15.73
CA GLU A 139 1.83 24.90 15.41
C GLU A 139 0.64 23.94 15.52
N THR A 140 -0.41 24.37 16.22
CA THR A 140 -1.62 23.56 16.36
C THR A 140 -2.35 23.44 15.03
N THR A 141 -2.69 22.20 14.66
CA THR A 141 -3.45 21.90 13.46
C THR A 141 -4.90 21.60 13.80
N GLU A 142 -5.80 22.10 12.99
CA GLU A 142 -7.23 21.81 13.07
C GLU A 142 -7.68 21.17 11.74
N TYR A 143 -8.51 20.13 11.85
CA TYR A 143 -9.07 19.46 10.68
C TYR A 143 -10.40 20.11 10.31
N LEU A 144 -10.53 20.56 9.09
CA LEU A 144 -11.71 21.24 8.59
C LEU A 144 -12.34 20.44 7.44
N SER A 145 -13.67 20.30 7.49
CA SER A 145 -14.46 19.84 6.36
C SER A 145 -14.65 20.98 5.34
N ALA A 146 -15.03 20.66 4.11
CA ALA A 146 -15.09 21.65 3.02
C ALA A 146 -16.12 22.78 3.28
N ASP A 147 -17.24 22.48 3.90
CA ASP A 147 -18.29 23.44 4.25
C ASP A 147 -17.84 24.42 5.35
N VAL A 148 -17.03 23.96 6.28
CA VAL A 148 -16.44 24.79 7.34
C VAL A 148 -15.30 25.64 6.79
N GLU A 149 -14.45 25.05 5.95
CA GLU A 149 -13.33 25.72 5.28
C GLU A 149 -13.80 26.95 4.48
N ASP A 150 -14.92 26.85 3.80
CA ASP A 150 -15.47 27.94 2.97
C ASP A 150 -15.77 29.23 3.76
N ARG A 151 -15.82 29.18 5.07
CA ARG A 151 -16.06 30.34 5.94
C ARG A 151 -14.80 31.13 6.27
N PHE A 152 -13.64 30.58 5.99
CA PHE A 152 -12.36 31.12 6.44
C PHE A 152 -11.45 31.54 5.29
N VAL A 153 -10.60 32.52 5.57
CA VAL A 153 -9.55 32.97 4.67
C VAL A 153 -8.29 32.18 4.98
N ILE A 154 -7.77 31.44 3.99
CA ILE A 154 -6.65 30.53 4.16
C ILE A 154 -5.44 30.99 3.35
N ALA A 155 -4.29 31.15 4.03
CA ALA A 155 -3.03 31.48 3.39
C ALA A 155 -2.38 30.23 2.77
N GLN A 156 -1.62 30.46 1.70
CA GLN A 156 -0.85 29.42 1.02
C GLN A 156 0.32 28.94 1.89
N ALA A 157 0.65 27.64 1.81
CA ALA A 157 1.73 27.04 2.58
C ALA A 157 3.13 27.61 2.32
N ASN A 158 3.37 28.19 1.13
CA ASN A 158 4.64 28.79 0.73
C ASN A 158 4.80 30.25 1.18
N THR A 159 3.86 30.78 1.96
CA THR A 159 3.92 32.16 2.47
C THR A 159 5.10 32.30 3.44
N PRO A 160 6.01 33.28 3.24
CA PRO A 160 7.17 33.43 4.11
C PRO A 160 6.75 33.91 5.51
N LEU A 161 7.26 33.21 6.52
CA LEU A 161 7.11 33.52 7.93
C LEU A 161 8.47 33.96 8.52
N ASN A 162 8.44 34.79 9.54
CA ASN A 162 9.65 35.16 10.29
C ASN A 162 9.96 34.10 11.39
N GLU A 163 11.02 34.32 12.18
CA GLU A 163 11.43 33.42 13.29
C GLU A 163 10.36 33.25 14.37
N HIS A 164 9.39 34.15 14.42
CA HIS A 164 8.27 34.12 15.37
C HIS A 164 6.96 33.62 14.75
N SER A 165 7.04 32.97 13.56
CA SER A 165 5.88 32.48 12.82
C SER A 165 4.87 33.57 12.42
N GLU A 166 5.29 34.84 12.34
CA GLU A 166 4.47 35.95 11.88
C GLU A 166 4.66 36.16 10.37
N PHE A 167 3.64 36.63 9.67
CA PHE A 167 3.72 36.92 8.24
C PHE A 167 4.65 38.10 7.95
N VAL A 168 5.64 37.89 7.09
CA VAL A 168 6.61 38.91 6.67
C VAL A 168 5.95 39.97 5.78
N ARG A 169 5.03 39.54 4.93
CA ARG A 169 4.34 40.42 3.97
C ARG A 169 3.01 40.91 4.53
N THR A 170 2.61 42.13 4.19
CA THR A 170 1.31 42.71 4.56
C THR A 170 0.16 42.22 3.69
N ARG A 171 0.45 41.92 2.42
CA ARG A 171 -0.48 41.31 1.46
C ARG A 171 -0.02 39.90 1.11
N ILE A 172 -0.89 38.95 1.32
CA ILE A 172 -0.59 37.52 1.26
C ILE A 172 -1.58 36.88 0.28
N SER A 173 -1.08 35.95 -0.53
CA SER A 173 -1.93 35.15 -1.40
C SER A 173 -2.78 34.22 -0.56
N THR A 174 -4.09 34.31 -0.72
CA THR A 174 -5.07 33.56 0.06
C THR A 174 -6.10 32.88 -0.82
N ARG A 175 -6.75 31.90 -0.26
CA ARG A 175 -7.91 31.22 -0.81
C ARG A 175 -9.12 31.52 0.08
N TYR A 176 -10.20 31.98 -0.53
CA TYR A 176 -11.48 32.20 0.11
C TYR A 176 -12.61 31.71 -0.81
N HIS A 177 -13.45 30.81 -0.34
CA HIS A 177 -14.36 30.03 -1.19
C HIS A 177 -13.57 29.35 -2.33
N SER A 178 -13.96 29.55 -3.55
CA SER A 178 -13.29 29.03 -4.76
C SER A 178 -12.32 30.01 -5.43
N LYS A 179 -12.06 31.16 -4.79
CA LYS A 179 -11.29 32.25 -5.40
C LYS A 179 -9.93 32.41 -4.73
N PHE A 180 -8.94 32.72 -5.55
CA PHE A 180 -7.62 33.13 -5.09
C PHE A 180 -7.53 34.67 -5.16
N ASP A 181 -7.13 35.28 -4.07
CA ASP A 181 -6.98 36.74 -3.95
C ASP A 181 -5.83 37.07 -2.98
N PHE A 182 -5.51 38.34 -2.90
CA PHE A 182 -4.54 38.86 -1.95
C PHE A 182 -5.26 39.52 -0.76
N SER A 183 -5.09 38.97 0.39
CA SER A 183 -5.69 39.47 1.65
C SER A 183 -4.66 40.11 2.56
N SER A 184 -5.12 40.99 3.45
CA SER A 184 -4.30 41.51 4.53
C SER A 184 -3.98 40.39 5.54
N ARG A 185 -2.78 40.39 6.13
CA ARG A 185 -2.40 39.45 7.20
C ARG A 185 -3.41 39.38 8.34
N ASP A 186 -4.09 40.47 8.61
CA ASP A 186 -5.06 40.58 9.71
C ASP A 186 -6.39 39.84 9.45
N SER A 187 -6.68 39.56 8.18
CA SER A 187 -7.91 38.85 7.79
C SER A 187 -7.73 37.35 7.68
N ILE A 188 -6.50 36.84 7.73
CA ILE A 188 -6.20 35.41 7.56
C ILE A 188 -6.59 34.62 8.80
N ASP A 189 -7.31 33.52 8.63
CA ASP A 189 -7.78 32.65 9.71
C ASP A 189 -6.94 31.39 9.86
N PHE A 190 -6.53 30.79 8.74
CA PHE A 190 -5.74 29.57 8.68
C PHE A 190 -4.64 29.66 7.63
N MET A 191 -3.71 28.75 7.68
CA MET A 191 -2.66 28.55 6.71
C MET A 191 -2.55 27.07 6.36
N ASP A 192 -2.30 26.76 5.09
CA ASP A 192 -2.04 25.39 4.63
C ASP A 192 -0.84 24.80 5.39
N VAL A 193 -0.88 23.50 5.68
CA VAL A 193 0.20 22.81 6.40
C VAL A 193 1.43 22.66 5.51
N ALA A 194 1.23 22.19 4.28
CA ALA A 194 2.29 21.96 3.31
C ALA A 194 1.76 22.04 1.88
N PRO A 195 2.61 22.41 0.88
CA PRO A 195 2.18 22.44 -0.52
C PRO A 195 1.75 21.07 -1.06
N HIS A 196 2.38 19.99 -0.58
CA HIS A 196 2.12 18.62 -1.02
C HIS A 196 0.90 17.97 -0.34
N GLN A 197 0.17 18.68 0.52
CA GLN A 197 -1.05 18.13 1.13
C GLN A 197 -2.17 17.84 0.12
N ILE A 198 -2.09 18.38 -1.08
CA ILE A 198 -3.10 18.19 -2.14
C ILE A 198 -2.99 16.84 -2.85
N VAL A 199 -1.82 16.20 -2.85
CA VAL A 199 -1.55 14.98 -3.59
C VAL A 199 -1.77 13.73 -2.74
N GLY A 200 -2.14 12.62 -3.41
CA GLY A 200 -2.21 11.31 -2.79
C GLY A 200 -0.83 10.69 -2.60
N ILE A 201 -0.78 9.51 -1.97
CA ILE A 201 0.48 8.84 -1.63
C ILE A 201 1.28 8.48 -2.88
N SER A 202 0.66 7.88 -3.90
CA SER A 202 1.35 7.49 -5.13
C SER A 202 1.90 8.69 -5.89
N ALA A 203 1.16 9.79 -5.95
CA ALA A 203 1.63 11.03 -6.56
C ALA A 203 2.77 11.68 -5.75
N ALA A 204 2.73 11.58 -4.43
CA ALA A 204 3.77 12.10 -3.54
C ALA A 204 5.10 11.33 -3.63
N LEU A 205 5.12 10.15 -4.22
CA LEU A 205 6.33 9.36 -4.49
C LEU A 205 7.06 9.79 -5.76
N ILE A 206 6.47 10.64 -6.60
CA ILE A 206 7.08 11.11 -7.85
C ILE A 206 8.03 12.26 -7.54
N PRO A 207 9.36 12.10 -7.73
CA PRO A 207 10.29 13.19 -7.54
C PRO A 207 10.09 14.24 -8.63
N PHE A 208 10.23 15.52 -8.28
CA PHE A 208 10.03 16.66 -9.19
C PHE A 208 8.67 16.69 -9.88
N LEU A 209 7.63 16.29 -9.16
CA LEU A 209 6.25 16.23 -9.67
C LEU A 209 5.78 17.55 -10.30
N GLU A 210 6.20 18.69 -9.75
CA GLU A 210 5.86 20.03 -10.20
C GLU A 210 6.37 20.36 -11.61
N HIS A 211 7.32 19.58 -12.14
CA HIS A 211 7.87 19.74 -13.49
C HIS A 211 7.20 18.85 -14.54
N ASP A 212 6.34 17.92 -14.07
CA ASP A 212 5.64 16.98 -14.95
C ASP A 212 4.27 17.52 -15.38
N ASP A 213 3.87 17.18 -16.61
CA ASP A 213 2.50 17.38 -17.05
C ASP A 213 1.55 16.47 -16.26
N ALA A 214 0.36 16.97 -15.94
CA ALA A 214 -0.64 16.26 -15.14
C ALA A 214 -0.99 14.88 -15.74
N ASN A 215 -1.07 14.77 -17.07
CA ASN A 215 -1.37 13.51 -17.74
C ASN A 215 -0.27 12.46 -17.51
N ARG A 216 1.01 12.86 -17.55
CA ARG A 216 2.14 11.95 -17.32
C ARG A 216 2.29 11.61 -15.84
N ALA A 217 2.04 12.54 -14.95
CA ALA A 217 1.99 12.29 -13.51
C ALA A 217 0.89 11.29 -13.13
N LEU A 218 -0.29 11.38 -13.76
CA LEU A 218 -1.37 10.42 -13.61
C LEU A 218 -0.93 9.00 -14.04
N MET A 219 -0.35 8.87 -15.21
CA MET A 219 0.15 7.59 -15.71
C MET A 219 1.23 7.02 -14.77
N GLY A 220 2.21 7.82 -14.36
CA GLY A 220 3.28 7.43 -13.46
C GLY A 220 2.77 6.97 -12.09
N SER A 221 1.85 7.71 -11.48
CA SER A 221 1.26 7.34 -10.19
C SER A 221 0.47 6.02 -10.27
N ASN A 222 -0.24 5.78 -11.37
CA ASN A 222 -0.94 4.51 -11.59
C ASN A 222 0.02 3.35 -11.83
N MET A 223 1.09 3.56 -12.60
CA MET A 223 2.09 2.51 -12.89
C MET A 223 2.87 2.07 -11.66
N GLN A 224 3.16 2.94 -10.71
CA GLN A 224 3.83 2.56 -9.45
C GLN A 224 3.08 1.44 -8.70
N ALA A 225 1.75 1.48 -8.69
CA ALA A 225 0.94 0.44 -8.04
C ALA A 225 0.95 -0.90 -8.79
N GLN A 226 1.38 -0.92 -10.05
CA GLN A 226 1.49 -2.13 -10.87
C GLN A 226 2.89 -2.74 -10.83
N ALA A 227 3.85 -2.13 -10.14
CA ALA A 227 5.22 -2.62 -10.04
C ALA A 227 5.28 -3.98 -9.36
N VAL A 228 5.88 -4.95 -10.05
CA VAL A 228 6.08 -6.31 -9.52
C VAL A 228 7.22 -6.30 -8.51
N PRO A 229 7.07 -6.94 -7.33
CA PRO A 229 8.17 -7.08 -6.38
C PRO A 229 9.35 -7.84 -7.00
N LEU A 230 10.53 -7.24 -6.92
CA LEU A 230 11.75 -7.83 -7.43
C LEU A 230 12.44 -8.69 -6.38
N LEU A 231 13.30 -9.59 -6.84
CA LEU A 231 14.10 -10.45 -5.96
C LEU A 231 15.08 -9.63 -5.12
N THR A 232 15.73 -8.65 -5.74
CA THR A 232 16.67 -7.71 -5.11
C THR A 232 16.28 -6.28 -5.48
N PRO A 233 15.35 -5.65 -4.77
CA PRO A 233 14.95 -4.27 -5.05
C PRO A 233 16.02 -3.29 -4.58
N ASP A 234 16.14 -2.14 -5.26
CA ASP A 234 17.01 -1.03 -4.87
C ASP A 234 16.22 0.13 -4.26
N ILE A 235 16.80 0.77 -3.26
CA ILE A 235 16.30 2.07 -2.76
C ILE A 235 16.47 3.11 -3.86
N PRO A 236 15.44 3.93 -4.17
CA PRO A 236 15.58 4.96 -5.19
C PRO A 236 16.72 5.93 -4.88
N ALA A 237 17.59 6.21 -5.86
CA ALA A 237 18.69 7.16 -5.71
C ALA A 237 18.19 8.59 -5.48
N VAL A 238 17.01 8.93 -6.04
CA VAL A 238 16.29 10.19 -5.83
C VAL A 238 14.93 9.86 -5.24
N SER A 239 14.63 10.39 -4.08
CA SER A 239 13.41 10.09 -3.32
C SER A 239 12.72 11.37 -2.84
N THR A 240 11.49 11.25 -2.39
CA THR A 240 10.70 12.37 -1.86
C THR A 240 10.59 12.35 -0.34
N GLY A 241 11.03 11.29 0.32
CA GLY A 241 10.83 11.03 1.74
C GLY A 241 9.50 10.33 2.08
N MET A 242 8.58 10.21 1.13
CA MET A 242 7.32 9.50 1.32
C MET A 242 7.51 7.98 1.32
N GLU A 243 8.61 7.48 0.75
CA GLU A 243 8.95 6.07 0.66
C GLU A 243 8.98 5.38 2.03
N TYR A 244 9.58 6.01 3.02
CA TYR A 244 9.62 5.52 4.39
C TYR A 244 8.21 5.41 4.98
N HIS A 245 7.41 6.46 4.89
CA HIS A 245 6.05 6.47 5.41
C HIS A 245 5.16 5.45 4.70
N ALA A 246 5.27 5.33 3.38
CA ALA A 246 4.50 4.35 2.61
C ALA A 246 4.85 2.91 3.02
N ALA A 247 6.13 2.59 3.22
CA ALA A 247 6.57 1.27 3.66
C ALA A 247 6.06 0.95 5.08
N MET A 248 6.19 1.88 6.02
CA MET A 248 5.78 1.69 7.41
C MET A 248 4.27 1.52 7.55
N ASP A 249 3.50 2.39 6.88
CA ASP A 249 2.03 2.41 6.96
C ASP A 249 1.37 1.28 6.16
N SER A 250 2.08 0.65 5.24
CA SER A 250 1.58 -0.52 4.50
C SER A 250 1.31 -1.73 5.40
N GLY A 251 1.97 -1.80 6.56
CA GLY A 251 1.86 -2.91 7.51
C GLY A 251 2.56 -4.20 7.07
N GLN A 252 3.32 -4.18 5.98
CA GLN A 252 4.09 -5.34 5.52
C GLN A 252 5.50 -5.39 6.11
N VAL A 253 6.05 -4.25 6.47
CA VAL A 253 7.33 -4.14 7.18
C VAL A 253 7.11 -4.46 8.66
N VAL A 254 7.98 -5.27 9.26
CA VAL A 254 7.90 -5.64 10.67
C VAL A 254 8.64 -4.61 11.52
N ILE A 255 7.95 -4.05 12.50
CA ILE A 255 8.43 -2.97 13.36
C ILE A 255 8.55 -3.49 14.79
N ALA A 256 9.58 -3.05 15.51
CA ALA A 256 9.71 -3.32 16.94
C ALA A 256 8.61 -2.60 17.73
N GLU A 257 7.84 -3.33 18.51
CA GLU A 257 6.76 -2.76 19.33
C GLU A 257 7.26 -2.20 20.67
N GLU A 258 8.43 -2.67 21.12
CA GLU A 258 9.09 -2.27 22.37
C GLU A 258 10.60 -2.18 22.17
N ASP A 259 11.27 -1.44 23.06
CA ASP A 259 12.72 -1.40 23.13
C ASP A 259 13.27 -2.74 23.61
N GLY A 260 14.37 -3.20 23.03
CA GLY A 260 14.96 -4.47 23.45
C GLY A 260 16.25 -4.83 22.73
N GLU A 261 16.73 -6.03 23.00
CA GLU A 261 17.91 -6.63 22.37
C GLU A 261 17.53 -7.88 21.60
N VAL A 262 18.03 -7.99 20.38
CA VAL A 262 17.75 -9.15 19.51
C VAL A 262 18.54 -10.35 20.00
N THR A 263 17.86 -11.36 20.53
CA THR A 263 18.47 -12.56 21.09
C THR A 263 18.64 -13.69 20.08
N SER A 264 17.71 -13.78 19.12
CA SER A 264 17.75 -14.82 18.08
C SER A 264 17.18 -14.28 16.77
N VAL A 265 17.87 -14.58 15.67
CA VAL A 265 17.42 -14.31 14.30
C VAL A 265 17.52 -15.57 13.48
N THR A 266 16.42 -15.96 12.86
CA THR A 266 16.34 -17.04 11.89
C THR A 266 15.60 -16.56 10.65
N GLY A 267 15.63 -17.33 9.56
CA GLY A 267 14.94 -16.94 8.33
C GLY A 267 13.44 -16.73 8.48
N ASN A 268 12.80 -17.31 9.49
CA ASN A 268 11.35 -17.27 9.68
C ASN A 268 10.89 -16.60 10.99
N ARG A 269 11.81 -16.25 11.90
CA ARG A 269 11.45 -15.57 13.16
C ARG A 269 12.58 -14.74 13.73
N ILE A 270 12.20 -13.69 14.44
CA ILE A 270 13.09 -12.82 15.23
C ILE A 270 12.59 -12.84 16.66
N VAL A 271 13.50 -12.99 17.63
CA VAL A 271 13.19 -12.94 19.06
C VAL A 271 13.85 -11.70 19.65
N LEU A 272 13.04 -10.83 20.26
CA LEU A 272 13.45 -9.61 20.92
C LEU A 272 13.27 -9.77 22.43
N HIS A 273 14.33 -9.62 23.20
CA HIS A 273 14.28 -9.57 24.66
C HIS A 273 13.97 -8.14 25.10
N THR A 274 12.78 -7.96 25.69
CA THR A 274 12.29 -6.65 26.15
C THR A 274 12.15 -6.62 27.67
N SER A 275 11.83 -5.44 28.22
CA SER A 275 11.54 -5.32 29.66
C SER A 275 10.32 -6.11 30.12
N SER A 276 9.39 -6.44 29.19
CA SER A 276 8.18 -7.22 29.45
C SER A 276 8.37 -8.74 29.24
N GLY A 277 9.53 -9.17 28.69
CA GLY A 277 9.85 -10.55 28.37
C GLY A 277 10.27 -10.76 26.92
N ASP A 278 10.38 -12.01 26.50
CA ASP A 278 10.76 -12.36 25.13
C ASP A 278 9.56 -12.21 24.19
N LYS A 279 9.72 -11.35 23.17
CA LYS A 279 8.74 -11.13 22.11
C LYS A 279 9.17 -11.80 20.83
N VAL A 280 8.32 -12.63 20.26
CA VAL A 280 8.61 -13.43 19.07
C VAL A 280 7.85 -12.84 17.88
N TYR A 281 8.59 -12.43 16.85
CA TYR A 281 8.05 -11.96 15.58
C TYR A 281 8.19 -13.08 14.54
N GLN A 282 7.06 -13.64 14.13
CA GLN A 282 7.01 -14.63 13.07
C GLN A 282 6.97 -13.96 11.71
N LEU A 283 7.91 -14.29 10.83
CA LEU A 283 8.03 -13.72 9.50
C LEU A 283 7.18 -14.48 8.47
N ARG A 284 6.58 -13.75 7.54
CA ARG A 284 5.88 -14.33 6.39
C ARG A 284 6.91 -14.76 5.35
N LYS A 285 6.87 -16.02 4.96
CA LYS A 285 7.82 -16.57 4.00
C LYS A 285 7.07 -17.12 2.80
N TYR A 286 7.43 -16.66 1.60
CA TYR A 286 6.91 -17.14 0.31
C TYR A 286 5.39 -17.30 0.28
N GLN A 287 4.68 -16.31 0.81
CA GLN A 287 3.22 -16.28 0.76
C GLN A 287 2.74 -15.68 -0.56
N ARG A 288 1.70 -16.27 -1.11
CA ARG A 288 1.06 -15.78 -2.32
C ARG A 288 0.15 -14.60 -2.01
N SER A 289 0.31 -13.48 -2.74
CA SER A 289 -0.66 -12.39 -2.75
C SER A 289 -1.84 -12.73 -3.68
N ASN A 290 -2.89 -11.90 -3.68
CA ASN A 290 -4.04 -12.07 -4.57
C ASN A 290 -3.67 -11.96 -6.07
N GLN A 291 -2.57 -11.30 -6.39
CA GLN A 291 -2.03 -11.16 -7.76
C GLN A 291 -0.88 -12.12 -8.06
N SER A 292 -0.77 -13.21 -7.30
CA SER A 292 0.28 -14.23 -7.45
C SER A 292 1.70 -13.73 -7.17
N THR A 293 1.87 -12.52 -6.67
CA THR A 293 3.19 -12.00 -6.27
C THR A 293 3.65 -12.61 -4.95
N CYS A 294 4.98 -12.67 -4.74
CA CYS A 294 5.56 -13.24 -3.54
C CYS A 294 5.62 -12.22 -2.40
N ILE A 295 5.07 -12.59 -1.26
CA ILE A 295 5.27 -11.86 0.01
C ILE A 295 6.31 -12.63 0.81
N ASP A 296 7.49 -12.05 0.97
CA ASP A 296 8.61 -12.64 1.68
C ASP A 296 9.27 -11.61 2.60
N GLN A 297 9.19 -11.84 3.91
CA GLN A 297 9.81 -10.97 4.90
C GLN A 297 11.21 -11.45 5.23
N ARG A 298 12.17 -10.52 5.21
CA ARG A 298 13.59 -10.77 5.44
C ARG A 298 14.06 -10.01 6.67
N PRO A 299 14.78 -10.65 7.63
CA PRO A 299 15.35 -9.95 8.77
C PRO A 299 16.29 -8.82 8.33
N ALA A 300 16.11 -7.64 8.91
CA ALA A 300 16.98 -6.47 8.72
C ALA A 300 17.94 -6.26 9.90
N VAL A 301 17.83 -7.08 10.96
CA VAL A 301 18.61 -6.98 12.19
C VAL A 301 19.48 -8.21 12.40
N VAL A 302 20.52 -8.05 13.21
CA VAL A 302 21.44 -9.14 13.58
C VAL A 302 21.33 -9.44 15.09
N LYS A 303 21.73 -10.65 15.48
CA LYS A 303 21.76 -11.06 16.90
C LYS A 303 22.67 -10.14 17.72
N GLY A 304 22.17 -9.70 18.87
CA GLY A 304 22.88 -8.78 19.79
C GLY A 304 22.66 -7.29 19.48
N GLN A 305 21.92 -6.98 18.43
CA GLN A 305 21.57 -5.60 18.10
C GLN A 305 20.51 -5.06 19.06
N ARG A 306 20.71 -3.83 19.53
CA ARG A 306 19.68 -3.09 20.26
C ARG A 306 18.77 -2.38 19.28
N VAL A 307 17.47 -2.46 19.53
CA VAL A 307 16.42 -1.82 18.75
C VAL A 307 15.51 -1.03 19.64
N HIS A 308 15.01 0.08 19.12
CA HIS A 308 14.03 0.94 19.79
C HIS A 308 12.64 0.67 19.22
N ARG A 309 11.63 1.04 19.99
CA ARG A 309 10.26 1.01 19.54
C ARG A 309 10.11 1.84 18.26
N GLY A 310 9.55 1.24 17.22
CA GLY A 310 9.37 1.86 15.91
C GLY A 310 10.48 1.56 14.90
N ASP A 311 11.59 0.93 15.32
CA ASP A 311 12.65 0.51 14.39
C ASP A 311 12.18 -0.65 13.52
N VAL A 312 12.63 -0.66 12.27
CA VAL A 312 12.37 -1.74 11.32
C VAL A 312 13.26 -2.94 11.67
N ILE A 313 12.65 -4.08 11.94
CA ILE A 313 13.35 -5.33 12.24
C ILE A 313 13.33 -6.34 11.10
N ALA A 314 12.37 -6.24 10.18
CA ALA A 314 12.35 -7.02 8.97
C ALA A 314 11.72 -6.24 7.81
N ASP A 315 12.34 -6.32 6.64
CA ASP A 315 11.81 -5.82 5.38
C ASP A 315 10.86 -6.84 4.74
N SER A 316 10.01 -6.37 3.84
CA SER A 316 9.09 -7.19 3.06
C SER A 316 9.40 -7.06 1.55
N SER A 317 8.50 -7.58 0.73
CA SER A 317 8.57 -7.42 -0.73
C SER A 317 8.54 -5.94 -1.11
N SER A 318 9.32 -5.54 -2.11
CA SER A 318 9.44 -4.15 -2.58
C SER A 318 9.80 -3.13 -1.49
N THR A 319 10.49 -3.57 -0.44
CA THR A 319 11.03 -2.70 0.61
C THR A 319 12.49 -3.05 0.89
N GLU A 320 13.30 -2.05 1.21
CA GLU A 320 14.68 -2.20 1.64
C GLU A 320 15.03 -1.14 2.67
N GLY A 321 15.63 -1.55 3.80
CA GLY A 321 15.98 -0.63 4.87
C GLY A 321 14.80 0.13 5.49
N GLY A 322 13.58 -0.39 5.39
CA GLY A 322 12.36 0.28 5.83
C GLY A 322 11.81 1.31 4.84
N GLU A 323 12.39 1.43 3.67
CA GLU A 323 11.92 2.31 2.60
C GLU A 323 11.30 1.51 1.45
N LEU A 324 10.36 2.12 0.75
CA LEU A 324 9.73 1.53 -0.42
C LEU A 324 10.73 1.47 -1.59
N ALA A 325 10.94 0.28 -2.14
CA ALA A 325 11.84 0.00 -3.25
C ALA A 325 11.08 -0.77 -4.34
N LEU A 326 10.51 -0.04 -5.30
CA LEU A 326 9.63 -0.61 -6.33
C LEU A 326 10.37 -1.14 -7.56
N GLY A 327 11.67 -0.92 -7.66
CA GLY A 327 12.43 -1.26 -8.85
C GLY A 327 13.94 -1.23 -8.64
N GLN A 328 14.67 -0.88 -9.69
CA GLN A 328 16.12 -0.85 -9.76
C GLN A 328 16.62 0.51 -10.25
N ASN A 329 17.79 0.93 -9.80
CA ASN A 329 18.46 2.11 -10.33
C ASN A 329 19.29 1.72 -11.54
N VAL A 330 18.91 2.19 -12.73
CA VAL A 330 19.57 1.84 -13.98
C VAL A 330 20.01 3.09 -14.76
N THR A 331 21.13 3.01 -15.47
CA THR A 331 21.56 4.06 -16.38
C THR A 331 20.73 4.02 -17.65
N VAL A 332 20.11 5.17 -18.02
CA VAL A 332 19.20 5.28 -19.15
C VAL A 332 19.81 6.21 -20.22
N ALA A 333 19.70 5.84 -21.47
CA ALA A 333 19.98 6.69 -22.61
C ALA A 333 18.68 7.00 -23.38
N PHE A 334 18.43 8.27 -23.65
CA PHE A 334 17.26 8.74 -24.38
C PHE A 334 17.61 8.97 -25.85
N LEU A 335 17.33 7.97 -26.69
CA LEU A 335 17.52 8.06 -28.13
C LEU A 335 16.62 7.06 -28.86
N SER A 336 16.38 7.30 -30.16
CA SER A 336 15.76 6.30 -31.04
C SER A 336 16.78 5.23 -31.36
N TRP A 337 16.44 3.94 -31.13
CA TRP A 337 17.33 2.81 -31.38
C TRP A 337 16.74 1.86 -32.42
N GLU A 338 17.07 2.08 -33.69
CA GLU A 338 16.67 1.23 -34.84
C GLU A 338 15.18 0.84 -34.87
N GLY A 339 14.31 1.67 -34.31
CA GLY A 339 12.89 1.43 -34.18
C GLY A 339 12.47 0.40 -33.11
N ALA A 340 13.44 -0.19 -32.40
CA ALA A 340 13.14 -1.21 -31.37
C ALA A 340 12.52 -0.63 -30.08
N ASN A 341 12.61 0.68 -29.90
CA ASN A 341 11.97 1.43 -28.81
C ASN A 341 10.83 2.35 -29.32
N PHE A 342 10.15 1.96 -30.41
CA PHE A 342 9.03 2.70 -30.96
C PHE A 342 7.86 2.73 -29.97
N GLU A 343 7.26 3.91 -29.81
CA GLU A 343 6.26 4.23 -28.80
C GLU A 343 6.80 3.99 -27.37
N ASP A 344 6.15 3.13 -26.55
CA ASP A 344 6.52 2.86 -25.17
C ASP A 344 7.47 1.65 -25.00
N ALA A 345 8.03 1.13 -26.10
CA ALA A 345 8.96 0.02 -26.06
C ALA A 345 10.30 0.44 -25.45
N ILE A 346 10.90 -0.44 -24.65
CA ILE A 346 12.16 -0.23 -23.95
C ILE A 346 13.15 -1.32 -24.38
N VAL A 347 14.35 -0.90 -24.78
CA VAL A 347 15.49 -1.78 -25.03
C VAL A 347 16.33 -1.85 -23.76
N ILE A 348 16.57 -3.04 -23.25
CA ILE A 348 17.39 -3.27 -22.06
C ILE A 348 18.67 -4.03 -22.40
N SER A 349 19.71 -3.83 -21.58
CA SER A 349 20.94 -4.62 -21.66
C SER A 349 20.69 -6.04 -21.15
N GLU A 350 21.25 -7.05 -21.85
CA GLU A 350 21.22 -8.45 -21.41
C GLU A 350 21.84 -8.65 -20.04
N LYS A 351 22.78 -7.79 -19.64
CA LYS A 351 23.43 -7.81 -18.33
C LYS A 351 22.42 -7.74 -17.19
N LEU A 352 21.38 -6.88 -17.30
CA LEU A 352 20.34 -6.76 -16.28
C LEU A 352 19.58 -8.08 -16.06
N VAL A 353 19.42 -8.87 -17.12
CA VAL A 353 18.78 -10.18 -17.04
C VAL A 353 19.73 -11.22 -16.44
N GLN A 354 21.03 -11.17 -16.77
CA GLN A 354 22.05 -12.08 -16.24
C GLN A 354 22.27 -11.85 -14.74
N ASP A 355 22.30 -10.60 -14.30
CA ASP A 355 22.50 -10.20 -12.89
C ASP A 355 21.21 -10.36 -12.03
N ASP A 356 20.10 -10.80 -12.60
CA ASP A 356 18.78 -10.96 -11.94
C ASP A 356 18.16 -9.65 -11.42
N ASP A 357 18.54 -8.51 -11.95
CA ASP A 357 18.08 -7.20 -11.47
C ASP A 357 16.55 -7.02 -11.56
N PHE A 358 15.93 -7.55 -12.62
CA PHE A 358 14.48 -7.50 -12.81
C PHE A 358 13.81 -8.88 -12.68
N THR A 359 14.43 -9.80 -11.99
CA THR A 359 13.86 -11.12 -11.73
C THR A 359 12.85 -11.05 -10.60
N SER A 360 11.72 -11.72 -10.78
CA SER A 360 10.63 -11.80 -9.81
C SER A 360 10.22 -13.23 -9.51
N VAL A 361 9.61 -13.43 -8.35
CA VAL A 361 9.05 -14.72 -7.94
C VAL A 361 7.53 -14.60 -7.94
N HIS A 362 6.87 -15.53 -8.62
CA HIS A 362 5.42 -15.63 -8.66
C HIS A 362 4.98 -16.96 -8.09
N ILE A 363 3.94 -16.97 -7.28
CA ILE A 363 3.42 -18.17 -6.64
C ILE A 363 2.03 -18.44 -7.21
N GLU A 364 1.90 -19.53 -7.94
CA GLU A 364 0.63 -19.99 -8.49
C GLU A 364 0.03 -21.07 -7.58
N LYS A 365 -1.30 -21.10 -7.54
CA LYS A 365 -2.07 -21.99 -6.70
C LYS A 365 -2.84 -22.96 -7.57
N TYR A 366 -2.64 -24.25 -7.33
CA TYR A 366 -3.35 -25.33 -7.99
C TYR A 366 -4.16 -26.10 -6.97
N GLU A 367 -5.44 -26.31 -7.27
CA GLU A 367 -6.37 -26.98 -6.36
C GLU A 367 -7.03 -28.16 -7.05
N VAL A 368 -7.21 -29.24 -6.31
CA VAL A 368 -7.96 -30.40 -6.73
C VAL A 368 -8.86 -30.87 -5.58
N GLU A 369 -10.07 -31.22 -5.94
CA GLU A 369 -11.06 -31.75 -5.00
C GLU A 369 -11.34 -33.21 -5.28
N SER A 370 -11.47 -34.02 -4.25
CA SER A 370 -12.01 -35.37 -4.28
C SER A 370 -13.50 -35.31 -3.95
N ARG A 371 -14.35 -35.76 -4.88
CA ARG A 371 -15.81 -35.69 -4.73
C ARG A 371 -16.45 -37.07 -4.77
N ASP A 372 -17.53 -37.21 -4.03
CA ASP A 372 -18.45 -38.34 -4.21
C ASP A 372 -19.22 -38.18 -5.51
N THR A 373 -19.04 -39.13 -6.42
CA THR A 373 -19.76 -39.20 -7.67
C THR A 373 -20.81 -40.31 -7.68
N ARG A 374 -21.76 -40.25 -8.60
CA ARG A 374 -22.80 -41.31 -8.76
C ARG A 374 -22.21 -42.67 -9.08
N LEU A 375 -20.97 -42.75 -9.53
CA LEU A 375 -20.26 -43.99 -9.90
C LEU A 375 -19.35 -44.51 -8.79
N GLY A 376 -19.25 -43.76 -7.67
CA GLY A 376 -18.38 -44.00 -6.57
C GLY A 376 -17.54 -42.81 -6.15
N PRO A 377 -16.84 -42.83 -5.03
CA PRO A 377 -15.98 -41.75 -4.59
C PRO A 377 -14.72 -41.65 -5.48
N GLU A 378 -14.28 -40.42 -5.69
CA GLU A 378 -12.94 -40.17 -6.23
C GLU A 378 -11.91 -40.35 -5.12
N GLU A 379 -10.73 -40.84 -5.45
CA GLU A 379 -9.68 -41.14 -4.49
C GLU A 379 -8.40 -40.40 -4.88
N ILE A 380 -7.77 -39.76 -3.86
CA ILE A 380 -6.42 -39.21 -4.01
C ILE A 380 -5.43 -40.29 -3.61
N THR A 381 -4.61 -40.74 -4.56
CA THR A 381 -3.69 -41.87 -4.37
C THR A 381 -2.47 -41.76 -5.27
N ARG A 382 -1.39 -42.39 -4.85
CA ARG A 382 -0.18 -42.59 -5.67
C ARG A 382 -0.35 -43.67 -6.74
N ASP A 383 -1.29 -44.60 -6.55
CA ASP A 383 -1.56 -45.72 -7.47
C ASP A 383 -2.40 -45.23 -8.67
N ILE A 384 -1.72 -44.66 -9.67
CA ILE A 384 -2.33 -44.08 -10.86
C ILE A 384 -2.14 -45.05 -12.02
N PRO A 385 -3.22 -45.41 -12.79
CA PRO A 385 -3.11 -46.32 -13.89
C PRO A 385 -2.31 -45.70 -15.07
N ASN A 386 -1.51 -46.53 -15.75
CA ASN A 386 -0.74 -46.18 -16.93
C ASN A 386 0.29 -45.02 -16.75
N VAL A 387 0.86 -44.92 -15.57
CA VAL A 387 1.89 -43.93 -15.24
C VAL A 387 3.17 -44.66 -14.83
N GLY A 388 4.31 -44.25 -15.40
CA GLY A 388 5.62 -44.80 -15.04
C GLY A 388 6.12 -44.29 -13.67
N GLU A 389 7.04 -45.05 -13.02
CA GLU A 389 7.59 -44.72 -11.70
C GLU A 389 8.28 -43.34 -11.69
N ASP A 390 8.88 -42.92 -12.78
CA ASP A 390 9.53 -41.60 -12.87
C ASP A 390 8.56 -40.44 -12.72
N ALA A 391 7.32 -40.60 -13.16
CA ALA A 391 6.30 -39.56 -13.05
C ALA A 391 5.70 -39.44 -11.63
N ILE A 392 5.85 -40.45 -10.79
CA ILE A 392 5.32 -40.48 -9.42
C ILE A 392 6.41 -40.42 -8.34
N LYS A 393 7.69 -40.25 -8.75
CA LYS A 393 8.84 -40.25 -7.83
C LYS A 393 8.77 -39.17 -6.74
N ASP A 394 8.19 -38.00 -7.07
CA ASP A 394 8.08 -36.86 -6.18
C ASP A 394 6.75 -36.82 -5.40
N LEU A 395 5.89 -37.81 -5.60
CA LEU A 395 4.67 -38.01 -4.82
C LEU A 395 4.98 -38.77 -3.52
N ASP A 396 4.32 -38.38 -2.44
CA ASP A 396 4.33 -39.12 -1.18
C ASP A 396 3.43 -40.37 -1.26
N ASP A 397 3.35 -41.12 -0.16
CA ASP A 397 2.51 -42.34 -0.08
C ASP A 397 1.02 -42.04 -0.25
N THR A 398 0.59 -40.81 -0.01
CA THR A 398 -0.80 -40.35 -0.17
C THR A 398 -1.11 -39.87 -1.59
N GLY A 399 -0.11 -39.79 -2.46
CA GLY A 399 -0.25 -39.32 -3.84
C GLY A 399 -0.15 -37.81 -4.01
N ILE A 400 0.34 -37.10 -3.01
CA ILE A 400 0.53 -35.64 -3.03
C ILE A 400 2.01 -35.33 -3.22
N ILE A 401 2.32 -34.30 -4.01
CA ILE A 401 3.71 -33.91 -4.26
C ILE A 401 4.38 -33.35 -3.01
N ARG A 402 5.66 -33.71 -2.81
CA ARG A 402 6.45 -33.20 -1.68
C ARG A 402 6.83 -31.73 -1.85
N ILE A 403 6.94 -31.01 -0.74
CA ILE A 403 7.48 -29.64 -0.74
C ILE A 403 8.96 -29.67 -1.17
N GLY A 404 9.34 -28.72 -2.00
CA GLY A 404 10.68 -28.60 -2.56
C GLY A 404 10.91 -29.37 -3.86
N ALA A 405 9.93 -30.10 -4.38
CA ALA A 405 10.02 -30.76 -5.68
C ALA A 405 10.03 -29.74 -6.82
N GLU A 406 10.87 -30.00 -7.81
CA GLU A 406 10.84 -29.25 -9.07
C GLU A 406 9.85 -29.88 -10.02
N VAL A 407 8.97 -29.07 -10.59
CA VAL A 407 7.91 -29.51 -11.48
C VAL A 407 8.01 -28.81 -12.83
N GLY A 408 7.80 -29.58 -13.87
CA GLY A 408 7.73 -29.11 -15.26
C GLY A 408 6.37 -29.37 -15.89
N PRO A 409 6.21 -29.01 -17.16
CA PRO A 409 4.95 -29.22 -17.88
C PRO A 409 4.50 -30.70 -17.82
N ASN A 410 3.23 -30.90 -17.51
CA ASN A 410 2.57 -32.21 -17.41
C ASN A 410 3.01 -33.10 -16.21
N ASP A 411 3.87 -32.65 -15.31
CA ASP A 411 4.19 -33.37 -14.08
C ASP A 411 2.98 -33.44 -13.15
N ILE A 412 2.84 -34.55 -12.42
CA ILE A 412 1.73 -34.80 -11.52
C ILE A 412 1.96 -34.04 -10.21
N LEU A 413 1.04 -33.16 -9.85
CA LEU A 413 1.02 -32.47 -8.56
C LEU A 413 0.25 -33.25 -7.50
N VAL A 414 -0.90 -33.78 -7.85
CA VAL A 414 -1.73 -34.62 -6.98
C VAL A 414 -2.30 -35.76 -7.80
N GLY A 415 -2.02 -36.99 -7.40
CA GLY A 415 -2.57 -38.17 -8.03
C GLY A 415 -4.04 -38.36 -7.63
N LYS A 416 -4.93 -38.38 -8.60
CA LYS A 416 -6.37 -38.62 -8.38
C LYS A 416 -6.91 -39.59 -9.41
N ILE A 417 -7.73 -40.53 -8.96
CA ILE A 417 -8.44 -41.47 -9.80
C ILE A 417 -9.94 -41.27 -9.61
N SER A 418 -10.67 -41.38 -10.71
CA SER A 418 -12.15 -41.33 -10.73
C SER A 418 -12.72 -42.62 -11.28
N PRO A 419 -13.84 -43.12 -10.75
CA PRO A 419 -14.49 -44.33 -11.30
C PRO A 419 -14.94 -44.10 -12.72
N LYS A 420 -14.73 -45.11 -13.59
CA LYS A 420 -15.28 -45.12 -14.95
C LYS A 420 -16.74 -45.57 -14.92
N GLY A 421 -17.60 -44.88 -15.68
CA GLY A 421 -18.93 -45.40 -15.99
C GLY A 421 -18.84 -46.70 -16.78
N GLU A 422 -19.77 -47.61 -16.57
CA GLU A 422 -19.91 -48.81 -17.38
C GLU A 422 -20.09 -48.43 -18.88
N LYS A 423 -19.01 -48.46 -19.65
CA LYS A 423 -19.12 -48.65 -21.07
C LYS A 423 -19.44 -50.13 -21.30
N GLU A 424 -20.45 -50.42 -22.08
CA GLU A 424 -20.64 -51.79 -22.59
C GLU A 424 -19.32 -52.25 -23.19
N LEU A 425 -18.67 -53.18 -22.49
CA LEU A 425 -17.44 -53.83 -22.99
C LEU A 425 -17.76 -54.57 -24.26
N THR A 426 -16.99 -54.35 -25.30
CA THR A 426 -17.07 -55.18 -26.48
C THR A 426 -16.79 -56.64 -26.14
N PRO A 427 -17.34 -57.60 -26.88
CA PRO A 427 -17.09 -59.03 -26.58
C PRO A 427 -15.60 -59.39 -26.54
N GLU A 428 -14.77 -58.71 -27.38
CA GLU A 428 -13.32 -58.90 -27.38
C GLU A 428 -12.65 -58.36 -26.14
N GLU A 429 -13.06 -57.21 -25.60
CA GLU A 429 -12.56 -56.68 -24.32
C GLU A 429 -12.93 -57.54 -23.13
N ARG A 430 -14.12 -58.16 -23.11
CA ARG A 430 -14.52 -59.14 -22.10
C ARG A 430 -13.63 -60.38 -22.12
N LEU A 431 -13.30 -60.87 -23.32
CA LEU A 431 -12.42 -62.01 -23.53
C LEU A 431 -10.99 -61.73 -23.08
N LEU A 432 -10.44 -60.54 -23.42
CA LEU A 432 -9.13 -60.11 -22.98
C LEU A 432 -9.03 -59.97 -21.45
N ARG A 433 -10.06 -59.45 -20.79
CA ARG A 433 -10.15 -59.38 -19.32
C ARG A 433 -10.17 -60.78 -18.70
N ALA A 434 -10.85 -61.73 -19.31
CA ALA A 434 -10.93 -63.12 -18.80
C ALA A 434 -9.60 -63.88 -18.99
N ILE A 435 -8.84 -63.62 -20.03
CA ILE A 435 -7.57 -64.29 -20.34
C ILE A 435 -6.40 -63.72 -19.53
N PHE A 436 -6.30 -62.40 -19.38
CA PHE A 436 -5.18 -61.77 -18.70
C PHE A 436 -5.36 -61.54 -17.22
N GLY A 437 -6.51 -61.93 -16.63
CA GLY A 437 -6.74 -61.87 -15.19
C GLY A 437 -6.56 -60.47 -14.57
N GLU A 438 -6.71 -59.44 -15.38
CA GLU A 438 -6.49 -58.07 -14.90
C GLU A 438 -7.59 -57.66 -13.97
N LYS A 439 -7.22 -57.50 -12.72
CA LYS A 439 -7.85 -56.55 -11.81
C LYS A 439 -7.57 -55.15 -12.28
N SER A 440 -7.94 -54.83 -13.53
CA SER A 440 -7.95 -53.41 -13.93
C SER A 440 -9.05 -52.77 -13.12
N ARG A 441 -8.70 -51.98 -12.10
CA ARG A 441 -9.61 -51.07 -11.44
C ARG A 441 -10.25 -50.25 -12.55
N ASP A 442 -11.58 -50.24 -12.64
CA ASP A 442 -12.34 -49.44 -13.60
C ASP A 442 -12.25 -47.96 -13.22
N VAL A 443 -11.04 -47.44 -13.21
CA VAL A 443 -10.74 -46.06 -12.84
C VAL A 443 -10.04 -45.31 -13.97
N LYS A 444 -10.30 -44.01 -14.01
CA LYS A 444 -9.68 -43.09 -14.95
C LYS A 444 -8.73 -42.20 -14.20
N ASP A 445 -7.55 -41.94 -14.77
CA ASP A 445 -6.63 -40.90 -14.25
C ASP A 445 -7.24 -39.51 -14.43
N THR A 446 -7.48 -38.82 -13.33
CA THR A 446 -7.96 -37.43 -13.25
C THR A 446 -7.02 -36.59 -12.39
N SER A 447 -5.75 -36.98 -12.33
CA SER A 447 -4.72 -36.31 -11.54
C SER A 447 -4.56 -34.84 -11.93
N LEU A 448 -4.27 -34.00 -10.93
CA LEU A 448 -3.88 -32.62 -11.16
C LEU A 448 -2.46 -32.60 -11.70
N ARG A 449 -2.29 -32.02 -12.88
CA ARG A 449 -0.99 -31.89 -13.56
C ARG A 449 -0.61 -30.45 -13.76
N MET A 450 0.70 -30.21 -13.80
CA MET A 450 1.23 -28.88 -14.13
C MET A 450 0.82 -28.50 -15.57
N PRO A 451 0.26 -27.31 -15.81
CA PRO A 451 -0.11 -26.84 -17.14
C PRO A 451 1.08 -26.77 -18.10
N HIS A 452 0.78 -26.77 -19.40
CA HIS A 452 1.79 -26.58 -20.40
C HIS A 452 2.47 -25.22 -20.33
N GLY A 453 3.79 -25.21 -20.46
CA GLY A 453 4.61 -23.99 -20.44
C GLY A 453 4.94 -23.49 -19.05
N GLU A 454 4.38 -24.07 -17.99
CA GLU A 454 4.65 -23.69 -16.61
C GLU A 454 5.67 -24.61 -15.97
N ARG A 455 6.57 -24.00 -15.21
CA ARG A 455 7.62 -24.69 -14.43
C ARG A 455 7.77 -24.00 -13.09
N GLY A 456 8.21 -24.74 -12.07
CA GLY A 456 8.44 -24.12 -10.80
C GLY A 456 8.89 -25.10 -9.73
N LYS A 457 8.87 -24.63 -8.50
CA LYS A 457 9.20 -25.42 -7.32
C LYS A 457 8.06 -25.37 -6.32
N VAL A 458 7.67 -26.51 -5.78
CA VAL A 458 6.61 -26.61 -4.79
C VAL A 458 7.09 -25.98 -3.48
N VAL A 459 6.38 -24.93 -3.01
CA VAL A 459 6.72 -24.19 -1.79
C VAL A 459 5.78 -24.48 -0.64
N ASP A 460 4.53 -24.85 -0.90
CA ASP A 460 3.54 -25.14 0.14
C ASP A 460 2.51 -26.16 -0.37
N VAL A 461 2.06 -27.02 0.52
CA VAL A 461 1.00 -28.00 0.27
C VAL A 461 0.06 -27.98 1.47
N LYS A 462 -1.24 -27.77 1.20
CA LYS A 462 -2.29 -27.79 2.22
C LYS A 462 -3.35 -28.83 1.87
N VAL A 463 -3.67 -29.67 2.82
CA VAL A 463 -4.71 -30.69 2.70
C VAL A 463 -5.86 -30.30 3.63
N PHE A 464 -7.06 -30.23 3.08
CA PHE A 464 -8.28 -29.95 3.83
C PHE A 464 -9.17 -31.18 3.74
N THR A 465 -9.52 -31.74 4.90
CA THR A 465 -10.41 -32.89 4.98
C THR A 465 -11.70 -32.48 5.68
N ARG A 466 -12.78 -33.20 5.40
CA ARG A 466 -14.07 -32.96 6.06
C ARG A 466 -14.01 -33.27 7.57
N GLU A 467 -13.14 -34.18 7.98
CA GLU A 467 -12.92 -34.56 9.38
C GLU A 467 -12.31 -33.41 10.19
N ASP A 468 -11.48 -32.57 9.57
CA ASP A 468 -10.82 -31.40 10.20
C ASP A 468 -11.72 -30.15 10.27
N ASN A 469 -13.03 -30.29 10.11
CA ASN A 469 -14.01 -29.18 10.07
C ASN A 469 -13.73 -28.11 9.00
N ALA A 470 -13.10 -28.48 7.91
CA ALA A 470 -12.93 -27.58 6.79
C ALA A 470 -14.29 -27.28 6.14
N ASP A 471 -14.56 -26.03 5.82
CA ASP A 471 -15.76 -25.57 5.09
C ASP A 471 -15.65 -25.98 3.60
N LEU A 472 -15.79 -27.29 3.36
CA LEU A 472 -15.77 -27.87 2.03
C LEU A 472 -17.17 -27.83 1.40
N SER A 473 -17.23 -27.65 0.08
CA SER A 473 -18.47 -27.69 -0.68
C SER A 473 -19.20 -29.04 -0.49
N ALA A 474 -20.51 -29.05 -0.66
CA ALA A 474 -21.29 -30.27 -0.53
C ALA A 474 -20.80 -31.33 -1.51
N GLY A 475 -20.58 -32.58 -0.99
CA GLY A 475 -20.08 -33.72 -1.78
C GLY A 475 -18.56 -33.73 -2.01
N VAL A 476 -17.79 -32.82 -1.43
CA VAL A 476 -16.31 -32.82 -1.43
C VAL A 476 -15.81 -33.44 -0.14
N ASP A 477 -14.98 -34.48 -0.21
CA ASP A 477 -14.40 -35.13 0.96
C ASP A 477 -13.03 -34.60 1.33
N MET A 478 -12.23 -34.28 0.33
CA MET A 478 -10.87 -33.78 0.50
C MET A 478 -10.57 -32.73 -0.58
N MET A 479 -9.87 -31.68 -0.23
CA MET A 479 -9.30 -30.69 -1.13
C MET A 479 -7.81 -30.56 -0.86
N VAL A 480 -7.01 -30.66 -1.91
CA VAL A 480 -5.57 -30.44 -1.85
C VAL A 480 -5.21 -29.19 -2.63
N ARG A 481 -4.47 -28.31 -1.98
CA ARG A 481 -3.94 -27.08 -2.55
C ARG A 481 -2.43 -27.14 -2.60
N VAL A 482 -1.88 -27.01 -3.80
CA VAL A 482 -0.44 -27.00 -4.05
C VAL A 482 -0.04 -25.60 -4.53
N SER A 483 0.94 -25.00 -3.86
CA SER A 483 1.51 -23.71 -4.25
C SER A 483 2.87 -23.93 -4.92
N VAL A 484 3.02 -23.42 -6.13
CA VAL A 484 4.24 -23.56 -6.93
C VAL A 484 4.84 -22.19 -7.19
N ALA A 485 6.10 -21.99 -6.77
CA ALA A 485 6.83 -20.77 -7.03
C ALA A 485 7.54 -20.84 -8.38
N GLN A 486 7.35 -19.80 -9.18
CA GLN A 486 7.99 -19.62 -10.47
C GLN A 486 8.94 -18.43 -10.40
N ARG A 487 10.17 -18.62 -10.88
CA ARG A 487 11.13 -17.54 -11.06
C ARG A 487 11.01 -17.03 -12.49
N ARG A 488 10.58 -15.77 -12.62
CA ARG A 488 10.38 -15.13 -13.93
C ARG A 488 11.46 -14.13 -14.21
N LYS A 489 12.13 -14.28 -15.36
CA LYS A 489 13.09 -13.33 -15.90
C LYS A 489 12.49 -12.59 -17.08
N ILE A 490 13.01 -11.39 -17.38
CA ILE A 490 12.59 -10.65 -18.56
C ILE A 490 13.04 -11.40 -19.82
N THR A 491 12.14 -11.50 -20.78
CA THR A 491 12.38 -12.05 -22.11
C THR A 491 11.92 -11.03 -23.17
N ALA A 492 12.45 -11.16 -24.40
CA ALA A 492 12.04 -10.31 -25.51
C ALA A 492 10.53 -10.49 -25.80
N GLY A 493 9.84 -9.38 -26.02
CA GLY A 493 8.39 -9.37 -26.26
C GLY A 493 7.58 -9.42 -24.97
#